data_09a3277373d04a8cac4915fd422175bb
#
_entry.id   09a3277373d04a8cac4915fd422175bb
#
_cell.length_a   1.000
_cell.length_b   1.000
_cell.length_c   1.000
_cell.angle_alpha   90.00
_cell.angle_beta   90.00
_cell.angle_gamma   90.00
#
_symmetry.space_group_name_H-M   'P 1'
#
loop_
_entity.id
_entity.type
_entity.pdbx_description
1 polymer ?
#
loop_
_entity_poly.entity_id
_entity_poly.type
_entity_poly.pdbx_seq_one_letter_code
_entity_poly.pdbx_strand_id
1 'polypeptide(L)'
;MNNKLKKITPFLILSISSIIYAIVIIIKEKALGWGIFAVITLIVIGIVLFGIDFGLKKWLKNYKKIFLTEFLISLVIVVIYNYQFRTKILIIPSDFDKEYVTIIYGAENSKDLSISAFTWNKKIEIPNSGILLTSSDFNENLPETDIKMDSGIYLNSDETNKGFVRLAESEFESNGRNYKFRTWKIQDGFCCGYSTKEVEKYKTELKTEFEKIKASRYQCITAITADSTTSESTWNC
;
A
#
# COMPACT_ATOMS: atom_id res chain seq x y z
N MET A 1 -13.89 -40.28 19.47
CA MET A 1 -14.12 -38.89 19.04
C MET A 1 -15.57 -38.77 18.57
N ASN A 2 -16.34 -37.92 19.19
CA ASN A 2 -17.82 -37.87 19.06
C ASN A 2 -18.22 -37.59 17.60
N ASN A 3 -19.08 -38.40 16.97
CA ASN A 3 -19.49 -38.27 15.56
C ASN A 3 -20.15 -36.90 15.21
N LYS A 4 -20.60 -36.15 16.23
CA LYS A 4 -21.16 -34.81 16.06
C LYS A 4 -20.07 -33.75 15.76
N LEU A 5 -18.85 -33.87 16.30
CA LEU A 5 -17.75 -32.94 16.06
C LEU A 5 -17.17 -33.08 14.64
N LYS A 6 -17.32 -34.25 13.99
CA LYS A 6 -16.90 -34.46 12.60
C LYS A 6 -17.75 -33.74 11.55
N LYS A 7 -18.82 -33.02 11.95
CA LYS A 7 -19.68 -32.26 11.05
C LYS A 7 -19.35 -30.77 11.01
N ILE A 8 -18.50 -30.30 11.94
CA ILE A 8 -18.14 -28.89 12.06
C ILE A 8 -16.87 -28.62 11.21
N THR A 9 -17.01 -27.80 10.21
CA THR A 9 -15.96 -27.45 9.26
C THR A 9 -15.65 -25.94 9.35
N PRO A 10 -14.49 -25.48 8.92
CA PRO A 10 -14.12 -24.05 8.94
C PRO A 10 -15.16 -23.17 8.24
N PHE A 11 -15.65 -23.56 7.06
CA PHE A 11 -16.62 -22.75 6.32
C PHE A 11 -17.98 -22.71 6.99
N LEU A 12 -18.40 -23.79 7.67
CA LEU A 12 -19.63 -23.77 8.47
C LEU A 12 -19.53 -22.77 9.61
N ILE A 13 -18.39 -22.73 10.33
CA ILE A 13 -18.17 -21.78 11.41
C ILE A 13 -18.18 -20.34 10.87
N LEU A 14 -17.44 -20.06 9.78
CA LEU A 14 -17.38 -18.74 9.18
C LEU A 14 -18.74 -18.28 8.64
N SER A 15 -19.52 -19.19 8.04
CA SER A 15 -20.87 -18.91 7.57
C SER A 15 -21.79 -18.47 8.71
N ILE A 16 -21.82 -19.24 9.80
CA ILE A 16 -22.64 -18.92 10.97
C ILE A 16 -22.18 -17.60 11.61
N SER A 17 -20.87 -17.43 11.77
CA SER A 17 -20.30 -16.20 12.35
C SER A 17 -20.61 -14.96 11.50
N SER A 18 -20.58 -15.07 10.18
CA SER A 18 -20.92 -13.99 9.27
C SER A 18 -22.39 -13.56 9.43
N ILE A 19 -23.30 -14.51 9.52
CA ILE A 19 -24.73 -14.21 9.71
C ILE A 19 -24.98 -13.60 11.09
N ILE A 20 -24.37 -14.15 12.15
CA ILE A 20 -24.48 -13.59 13.51
C ILE A 20 -23.96 -12.16 13.54
N TYR A 21 -22.82 -11.91 12.90
CA TYR A 21 -22.23 -10.56 12.87
C TYR A 21 -23.12 -9.58 12.10
N ALA A 22 -23.74 -10.00 11.00
CA ALA A 22 -24.74 -9.20 10.28
C ALA A 22 -25.92 -8.79 11.19
N ILE A 23 -26.43 -9.74 12.00
CA ILE A 23 -27.50 -9.46 12.97
C ILE A 23 -27.05 -8.47 14.04
N VAL A 24 -25.81 -8.61 14.54
CA VAL A 24 -25.24 -7.66 15.53
C VAL A 24 -25.14 -6.24 14.96
N ILE A 25 -24.74 -6.08 13.70
CA ILE A 25 -24.69 -4.76 13.04
C ILE A 25 -26.09 -4.16 12.96
N ILE A 26 -27.09 -4.93 12.55
CA ILE A 26 -28.51 -4.46 12.48
C ILE A 26 -28.97 -3.92 13.82
N ILE A 27 -28.67 -4.64 14.90
CA ILE A 27 -29.13 -4.28 16.26
C ILE A 27 -28.40 -3.07 16.80
N LYS A 28 -27.05 -2.99 16.63
CA LYS A 28 -26.23 -1.91 17.21
C LYS A 28 -26.30 -0.61 16.43
N GLU A 29 -26.21 -0.67 15.11
CA GLU A 29 -26.03 0.52 14.28
C GLU A 29 -27.35 1.04 13.66
N LYS A 30 -28.49 0.38 13.99
CA LYS A 30 -29.81 0.66 13.36
C LYS A 30 -29.72 0.75 11.83
N ALA A 31 -28.77 0.04 11.27
CA ALA A 31 -28.33 -0.16 9.87
C ALA A 31 -29.05 0.73 8.83
N LEU A 32 -28.97 2.06 8.99
CA LEU A 32 -29.46 3.05 8.03
C LEU A 32 -28.28 3.52 7.14
N GLY A 33 -28.50 3.65 5.84
CA GLY A 33 -27.49 4.09 4.90
C GLY A 33 -26.46 3.02 4.51
N TRP A 34 -25.16 3.33 4.57
CA TRP A 34 -24.08 2.44 4.13
C TRP A 34 -23.97 1.14 4.94
N GLY A 35 -24.46 1.10 6.18
CA GLY A 35 -24.46 -0.11 7.01
C GLY A 35 -25.30 -1.25 6.41
N ILE A 36 -26.36 -0.96 5.65
CA ILE A 36 -27.19 -1.97 5.02
C ILE A 36 -26.42 -2.78 3.97
N PHE A 37 -25.50 -2.15 3.22
CA PHE A 37 -24.64 -2.83 2.25
C PHE A 37 -23.70 -3.82 2.93
N ALA A 38 -23.13 -3.46 4.07
CA ALA A 38 -22.29 -4.36 4.87
C ALA A 38 -23.07 -5.58 5.35
N VAL A 39 -24.30 -5.38 5.85
CA VAL A 39 -25.20 -6.46 6.27
C VAL A 39 -25.52 -7.41 5.12
N ILE A 40 -25.94 -6.88 3.98
CA ILE A 40 -26.27 -7.69 2.77
C ILE A 40 -25.02 -8.49 2.36
N THR A 41 -23.85 -7.85 2.30
CA THR A 41 -22.60 -8.52 1.93
C THR A 41 -22.27 -9.67 2.86
N LEU A 42 -22.39 -9.47 4.18
CA LEU A 42 -22.14 -10.52 5.17
C LEU A 42 -23.11 -11.70 5.05
N ILE A 43 -24.40 -11.43 4.78
CA ILE A 43 -25.39 -12.48 4.56
C ILE A 43 -25.06 -13.28 3.30
N VAL A 44 -24.74 -12.61 2.20
CA VAL A 44 -24.35 -13.26 0.94
C VAL A 44 -23.10 -14.12 1.12
N ILE A 45 -22.06 -13.60 1.79
CA ILE A 45 -20.86 -14.36 2.12
C ILE A 45 -21.21 -15.61 2.94
N GLY A 46 -22.05 -15.45 3.97
CA GLY A 46 -22.50 -16.57 4.80
C GLY A 46 -23.21 -17.66 4.00
N ILE A 47 -24.11 -17.29 3.08
CA ILE A 47 -24.84 -18.22 2.22
C ILE A 47 -23.87 -18.94 1.26
N VAL A 48 -22.95 -18.20 0.64
CA VAL A 48 -21.96 -18.76 -0.29
C VAL A 48 -21.04 -19.77 0.43
N LEU A 49 -20.51 -19.41 1.60
CA LEU A 49 -19.67 -20.32 2.38
C LEU A 49 -20.42 -21.58 2.81
N PHE A 50 -21.68 -21.44 3.21
CA PHE A 50 -22.54 -22.59 3.53
C PHE A 50 -22.76 -23.48 2.32
N GLY A 51 -23.02 -22.90 1.14
CA GLY A 51 -23.19 -23.64 -0.10
C GLY A 51 -21.93 -24.42 -0.51
N ILE A 52 -20.75 -23.80 -0.36
CA ILE A 52 -19.45 -24.45 -0.63
C ILE A 52 -19.22 -25.61 0.34
N ASP A 53 -19.43 -25.39 1.67
CA ASP A 53 -19.31 -26.45 2.67
C ASP A 53 -20.22 -27.65 2.37
N PHE A 54 -21.48 -27.35 2.03
CA PHE A 54 -22.43 -28.39 1.65
C PHE A 54 -22.01 -29.17 0.40
N GLY A 55 -21.55 -28.45 -0.63
CA GLY A 55 -21.02 -29.04 -1.87
C GLY A 55 -19.80 -29.94 -1.61
N LEU A 56 -18.83 -29.45 -0.82
CA LEU A 56 -17.63 -30.21 -0.45
C LEU A 56 -17.99 -31.48 0.35
N LYS A 57 -18.94 -31.41 1.27
CA LYS A 57 -19.42 -32.58 2.02
C LYS A 57 -20.08 -33.63 1.14
N LYS A 58 -20.78 -33.20 0.10
CA LYS A 58 -21.40 -34.10 -0.88
C LYS A 58 -20.35 -34.78 -1.77
N TRP A 59 -19.30 -34.05 -2.14
CA TRP A 59 -18.25 -34.50 -3.05
C TRP A 59 -17.13 -35.29 -2.33
N LEU A 60 -16.64 -34.76 -1.20
CA LEU A 60 -15.55 -35.34 -0.41
C LEU A 60 -16.13 -36.06 0.81
N LYS A 61 -16.27 -37.41 0.73
CA LYS A 61 -16.80 -38.23 1.82
C LYS A 61 -15.91 -38.28 3.08
N ASN A 62 -14.63 -37.84 2.99
CA ASN A 62 -13.67 -37.88 4.07
C ASN A 62 -13.52 -36.51 4.74
N TYR A 63 -13.88 -36.43 6.03
CA TYR A 63 -13.82 -35.21 6.82
C TYR A 63 -12.44 -34.54 6.83
N LYS A 64 -11.34 -35.31 6.93
CA LYS A 64 -9.98 -34.74 6.91
C LYS A 64 -9.68 -34.05 5.59
N LYS A 65 -10.16 -34.59 4.46
CA LYS A 65 -9.97 -33.99 3.13
C LYS A 65 -10.82 -32.70 3.02
N ILE A 66 -12.05 -32.70 3.52
CA ILE A 66 -12.91 -31.50 3.53
C ILE A 66 -12.24 -30.39 4.33
N PHE A 67 -11.84 -30.66 5.58
CA PHE A 67 -11.18 -29.70 6.45
C PHE A 67 -9.91 -29.12 5.80
N LEU A 68 -9.06 -29.97 5.24
CA LEU A 68 -7.82 -29.54 4.56
C LEU A 68 -8.13 -28.67 3.33
N THR A 69 -9.12 -29.04 2.53
CA THR A 69 -9.50 -28.27 1.34
C THR A 69 -10.03 -26.88 1.73
N GLU A 70 -10.93 -26.81 2.71
CA GLU A 70 -11.46 -25.53 3.19
C GLU A 70 -10.38 -24.65 3.81
N PHE A 71 -9.46 -25.24 4.56
CA PHE A 71 -8.31 -24.54 5.12
C PHE A 71 -7.40 -23.96 4.04
N LEU A 72 -7.10 -24.74 2.99
CA LEU A 72 -6.29 -24.27 1.86
C LEU A 72 -7.00 -23.17 1.08
N ILE A 73 -8.29 -23.27 0.83
CA ILE A 73 -9.07 -22.21 0.17
C ILE A 73 -9.05 -20.93 1.02
N SER A 74 -9.26 -21.05 2.33
CA SER A 74 -9.19 -19.89 3.25
C SER A 74 -7.81 -19.23 3.22
N LEU A 75 -6.74 -20.03 3.22
CA LEU A 75 -5.37 -19.53 3.15
C LEU A 75 -5.15 -18.75 1.84
N VAL A 76 -5.58 -19.30 0.71
CA VAL A 76 -5.47 -18.62 -0.60
C VAL A 76 -6.24 -17.30 -0.60
N ILE A 77 -7.47 -17.28 -0.06
CA ILE A 77 -8.26 -16.04 0.05
C ILE A 77 -7.54 -15.00 0.90
N VAL A 78 -6.99 -15.39 2.06
CA VAL A 78 -6.22 -14.50 2.94
C VAL A 78 -4.98 -13.95 2.23
N VAL A 79 -4.25 -14.79 1.48
CA VAL A 79 -3.08 -14.35 0.72
C VAL A 79 -3.46 -13.34 -0.37
N ILE A 80 -4.53 -13.62 -1.15
CA ILE A 80 -5.02 -12.72 -2.19
C ILE A 80 -5.46 -11.39 -1.57
N TYR A 81 -6.24 -11.43 -0.49
CA TYR A 81 -6.71 -10.25 0.21
C TYR A 81 -5.54 -9.39 0.67
N ASN A 82 -4.60 -9.96 1.39
CA ASN A 82 -3.45 -9.22 1.88
C ASN A 82 -2.57 -8.69 0.73
N TYR A 83 -2.47 -9.43 -0.38
CA TYR A 83 -1.76 -8.96 -1.57
C TYR A 83 -2.42 -7.71 -2.17
N GLN A 84 -3.76 -7.67 -2.24
CA GLN A 84 -4.49 -6.52 -2.78
C GLN A 84 -4.45 -5.31 -1.85
N PHE A 85 -4.51 -5.52 -0.54
CA PHE A 85 -4.56 -4.45 0.47
C PHE A 85 -3.22 -4.16 1.14
N ARG A 86 -2.11 -4.65 0.55
CA ARG A 86 -0.79 -4.28 1.05
C ARG A 86 -0.54 -2.78 0.87
N THR A 87 0.08 -2.16 1.87
CA THR A 87 0.39 -0.73 1.84
C THR A 87 1.90 -0.49 1.73
N LYS A 88 2.24 0.66 1.19
CA LYS A 88 3.55 1.26 1.20
C LYS A 88 3.44 2.52 2.04
N ILE A 89 4.20 2.58 3.11
CA ILE A 89 4.16 3.69 4.06
C ILE A 89 5.36 4.59 3.78
N LEU A 90 5.10 5.81 3.34
CA LEU A 90 6.12 6.83 3.21
C LEU A 90 6.27 7.54 4.55
N ILE A 91 7.47 7.51 5.09
CA ILE A 91 7.78 8.19 6.35
C ILE A 91 8.40 9.53 6.01
N ILE A 92 7.76 10.62 6.43
CA ILE A 92 8.26 11.98 6.29
C ILE A 92 8.74 12.49 7.65
N PRO A 93 9.78 13.36 7.68
CA PRO A 93 10.20 14.03 8.91
C PRO A 93 9.07 14.83 9.56
N SER A 94 9.09 14.98 10.88
CA SER A 94 8.05 15.74 11.60
C SER A 94 8.11 17.25 11.29
N ASP A 95 9.26 17.75 10.89
CA ASP A 95 9.49 19.12 10.45
C ASP A 95 9.36 19.33 8.93
N PHE A 96 8.74 18.34 8.25
CA PHE A 96 8.56 18.38 6.80
C PHE A 96 7.72 19.58 6.37
N ASP A 97 8.34 20.49 5.61
CA ASP A 97 7.76 21.77 5.16
C ASP A 97 7.38 21.80 3.68
N LYS A 98 7.63 20.72 2.95
CA LYS A 98 7.35 20.66 1.51
C LYS A 98 5.88 20.31 1.24
N GLU A 99 5.36 20.91 0.18
CA GLU A 99 3.99 20.67 -0.29
C GLU A 99 3.84 19.32 -1.03
N TYR A 100 4.96 18.78 -1.54
CA TYR A 100 4.93 17.57 -2.36
C TYR A 100 5.89 16.50 -1.86
N VAL A 101 5.42 15.25 -1.96
CA VAL A 101 6.23 14.05 -1.78
C VAL A 101 6.27 13.30 -3.10
N THR A 102 7.46 13.02 -3.63
CA THR A 102 7.63 12.41 -4.95
C THR A 102 8.60 11.25 -4.91
N ILE A 103 8.26 10.17 -5.60
CA ILE A 103 9.17 9.07 -5.90
C ILE A 103 9.45 9.08 -7.39
N ILE A 104 10.73 9.13 -7.77
CA ILE A 104 11.20 9.03 -9.16
C ILE A 104 11.83 7.66 -9.36
N TYR A 105 11.33 6.93 -10.33
CA TYR A 105 11.70 5.54 -10.63
C TYR A 105 12.73 5.45 -11.75
N GLY A 106 13.52 4.36 -11.74
CA GLY A 106 14.54 4.10 -12.75
C GLY A 106 15.79 4.99 -12.64
N ALA A 107 16.00 5.64 -11.49
CA ALA A 107 17.18 6.47 -11.25
C ALA A 107 18.40 5.59 -10.95
N GLU A 108 19.42 5.62 -11.81
CA GLU A 108 20.67 4.88 -11.61
C GLU A 108 21.36 5.30 -10.31
N ASN A 109 22.13 4.36 -9.74
CA ASN A 109 22.88 4.57 -8.51
C ASN A 109 21.99 4.98 -7.30
N SER A 110 20.72 4.60 -7.33
CA SER A 110 19.78 4.83 -6.25
C SER A 110 19.36 3.50 -5.61
N LYS A 111 18.91 3.57 -4.35
CA LYS A 111 18.47 2.37 -3.62
C LYS A 111 17.21 1.78 -4.24
N ASP A 112 17.18 0.45 -4.41
CA ASP A 112 15.98 -0.27 -4.76
C ASP A 112 14.98 -0.21 -3.60
N LEU A 113 13.70 0.05 -3.90
CA LEU A 113 12.62 0.01 -2.91
C LEU A 113 12.38 -1.40 -2.38
N SER A 114 12.86 -2.44 -3.08
CA SER A 114 12.71 -3.84 -2.69
C SER A 114 11.24 -4.22 -2.40
N ILE A 115 10.33 -3.74 -3.24
CA ILE A 115 8.90 -4.06 -3.15
C ILE A 115 8.63 -5.26 -4.05
N SER A 116 8.30 -6.39 -3.45
CA SER A 116 7.93 -7.64 -4.13
C SER A 116 6.46 -7.97 -3.88
N ALA A 117 5.97 -9.03 -4.53
CA ALA A 117 4.63 -9.58 -4.29
C ALA A 117 4.40 -9.99 -2.82
N PHE A 118 5.49 -10.32 -2.11
CA PHE A 118 5.43 -10.77 -0.71
C PHE A 118 5.81 -9.68 0.31
N THR A 119 6.05 -8.45 -0.16
CA THR A 119 6.39 -7.34 0.73
C THR A 119 5.13 -6.66 1.24
N TRP A 120 4.96 -6.63 2.56
CA TRP A 120 3.77 -6.13 3.23
C TRP A 120 4.16 -4.95 4.13
N ASN A 121 3.38 -3.87 4.07
CA ASN A 121 3.58 -2.66 4.88
C ASN A 121 5.02 -2.11 4.81
N LYS A 122 5.56 -2.00 3.59
CA LYS A 122 6.91 -1.48 3.37
C LYS A 122 7.01 -0.04 3.82
N LYS A 123 7.93 0.22 4.74
CA LYS A 123 8.28 1.57 5.19
C LYS A 123 9.39 2.12 4.31
N ILE A 124 9.21 3.34 3.83
CA ILE A 124 10.14 4.05 2.94
C ILE A 124 10.33 5.45 3.50
N GLU A 125 11.55 5.77 3.90
CA GLU A 125 11.91 7.09 4.40
C GLU A 125 12.04 8.07 3.23
N ILE A 126 11.42 9.22 3.36
CA ILE A 126 11.47 10.32 2.40
C ILE A 126 12.45 11.36 2.93
N PRO A 127 13.42 11.80 2.12
CA PRO A 127 14.33 12.85 2.53
C PRO A 127 13.61 14.20 2.71
N ASN A 128 14.23 15.14 3.43
CA ASN A 128 13.69 16.49 3.66
C ASN A 128 13.42 17.28 2.36
N SER A 129 14.06 16.90 1.25
CA SER A 129 13.77 17.47 -0.08
C SER A 129 12.38 17.11 -0.60
N GLY A 130 11.74 16.09 -0.03
CA GLY A 130 10.47 15.54 -0.52
C GLY A 130 10.61 14.65 -1.75
N ILE A 131 11.81 14.47 -2.31
CA ILE A 131 12.04 13.72 -3.54
C ILE A 131 12.91 12.51 -3.25
N LEU A 132 12.33 11.32 -3.44
CA LEU A 132 13.05 10.05 -3.33
C LEU A 132 13.38 9.52 -4.72
N LEU A 133 14.66 9.24 -4.96
CA LEU A 133 15.12 8.56 -6.17
C LEU A 133 15.25 7.06 -5.88
N THR A 134 14.80 6.23 -6.82
CA THR A 134 14.95 4.77 -6.71
C THR A 134 15.35 4.15 -8.05
N SER A 135 16.17 3.11 -7.98
CA SER A 135 16.51 2.28 -9.14
C SER A 135 15.40 1.30 -9.51
N SER A 136 14.40 1.13 -8.64
CA SER A 136 13.24 0.27 -8.93
C SER A 136 12.52 0.74 -10.19
N ASP A 137 12.06 -0.22 -10.99
CA ASP A 137 11.16 0.08 -12.10
C ASP A 137 9.80 0.54 -11.61
N PHE A 138 9.18 1.43 -12.36
CA PHE A 138 7.82 1.83 -12.12
C PHE A 138 6.88 0.66 -12.43
N ASN A 139 6.08 0.28 -11.45
CA ASN A 139 5.07 -0.75 -11.60
C ASN A 139 3.70 -0.16 -11.23
N GLU A 140 2.72 -0.27 -12.13
CA GLU A 140 1.35 0.20 -11.90
C GLU A 140 0.66 -0.55 -10.75
N ASN A 141 1.07 -1.79 -10.48
CA ASN A 141 0.57 -2.62 -9.38
C ASN A 141 1.30 -2.37 -8.04
N LEU A 142 1.89 -1.19 -7.86
CA LEU A 142 2.48 -0.82 -6.58
C LEU A 142 1.41 -0.77 -5.49
N PRO A 143 1.77 -1.15 -4.25
CA PRO A 143 0.86 -1.06 -3.11
C PRO A 143 0.30 0.34 -2.95
N GLU A 144 -0.91 0.45 -2.41
CA GLU A 144 -1.46 1.73 -1.96
C GLU A 144 -0.48 2.45 -1.04
N THR A 145 -0.52 3.76 -1.06
CA THR A 145 0.44 4.58 -0.33
C THR A 145 -0.25 5.30 0.80
N ASP A 146 0.26 5.07 2.00
CA ASP A 146 -0.01 5.90 3.16
C ASP A 146 1.20 6.78 3.45
N ILE A 147 0.96 7.97 3.99
CA ILE A 147 2.02 8.87 4.44
C ILE A 147 1.92 9.03 5.94
N LYS A 148 3.04 8.86 6.61
CA LYS A 148 3.17 8.91 8.06
C LYS A 148 4.32 9.80 8.45
N MET A 149 4.14 10.62 9.48
CA MET A 149 5.24 11.36 10.09
C MET A 149 6.12 10.40 10.91
N ASP A 150 7.38 10.71 11.08
CA ASP A 150 8.31 9.96 11.94
C ASP A 150 7.85 9.94 13.41
N SER A 151 7.11 10.97 13.86
CA SER A 151 6.39 11.01 15.15
C SER A 151 5.35 9.90 15.32
N GLY A 152 4.95 9.22 14.26
CA GLY A 152 4.00 8.13 14.29
C GLY A 152 2.58 8.49 13.81
N ILE A 153 2.30 9.74 13.52
CA ILE A 153 0.99 10.23 13.09
C ILE A 153 0.80 10.00 11.60
N TYR A 154 -0.31 9.37 11.21
CA TYR A 154 -0.69 9.23 9.81
C TYR A 154 -1.35 10.51 9.29
N LEU A 155 -0.98 10.93 8.09
CA LEU A 155 -1.77 11.93 7.36
C LEU A 155 -3.12 11.31 6.97
N ASN A 156 -4.14 12.13 6.76
CA ASN A 156 -5.54 11.71 6.58
C ASN A 156 -6.14 10.99 7.81
N SER A 157 -5.57 11.19 9.02
CA SER A 157 -6.15 10.71 10.27
C SER A 157 -6.78 11.85 11.07
N ASP A 158 -7.65 11.49 12.00
CA ASP A 158 -8.28 12.48 12.91
C ASP A 158 -7.27 13.14 13.87
N GLU A 159 -6.04 12.61 13.92
CA GLU A 159 -4.97 13.12 14.79
C GLU A 159 -4.24 14.33 14.19
N THR A 160 -4.47 14.65 12.93
CA THR A 160 -3.85 15.79 12.23
C THR A 160 -4.83 16.47 11.29
N ASN A 161 -4.71 17.79 11.15
CA ASN A 161 -5.44 18.55 10.13
C ASN A 161 -4.79 18.42 8.73
N LYS A 162 -3.65 17.72 8.62
CA LYS A 162 -2.96 17.52 7.35
C LYS A 162 -3.44 16.26 6.66
N GLY A 163 -3.75 16.41 5.39
CA GLY A 163 -4.09 15.32 4.49
C GLY A 163 -3.10 15.21 3.33
N PHE A 164 -3.24 14.15 2.56
CA PHE A 164 -2.54 14.02 1.29
C PHE A 164 -3.47 13.52 0.21
N VAL A 165 -3.19 13.94 -1.00
CA VAL A 165 -3.90 13.49 -2.21
C VAL A 165 -2.88 13.10 -3.27
N ARG A 166 -3.16 12.03 -4.00
CA ARG A 166 -2.34 11.64 -5.15
C ARG A 166 -2.49 12.70 -6.24
N LEU A 167 -1.41 13.43 -6.52
CA LEU A 167 -1.42 14.52 -7.50
C LEU A 167 -1.28 13.99 -8.91
N ALA A 168 -0.24 13.20 -9.19
CA ALA A 168 0.07 12.74 -10.53
C ALA A 168 0.86 11.43 -10.55
N GLU A 169 0.63 10.67 -11.61
CA GLU A 169 1.57 9.71 -12.17
C GLU A 169 1.87 10.15 -13.58
N SER A 170 3.13 10.41 -13.89
CA SER A 170 3.55 10.94 -15.18
C SER A 170 5.01 10.59 -15.44
N GLU A 171 5.53 11.10 -16.52
CA GLU A 171 6.93 10.94 -16.90
C GLU A 171 7.52 12.28 -17.37
N PHE A 172 8.82 12.39 -17.25
CA PHE A 172 9.59 13.49 -17.85
C PHE A 172 10.89 12.96 -18.45
N GLU A 173 11.37 13.66 -19.46
CA GLU A 173 12.64 13.36 -20.09
C GLU A 173 13.76 14.21 -19.49
N SER A 174 14.90 13.55 -19.20
CA SER A 174 16.13 14.17 -18.77
C SER A 174 17.31 13.44 -19.39
N ASN A 175 18.19 14.16 -20.07
CA ASN A 175 19.38 13.64 -20.76
C ASN A 175 19.09 12.45 -21.69
N GLY A 176 18.00 12.52 -22.47
CA GLY A 176 17.60 11.47 -23.42
C GLY A 176 17.01 10.21 -22.78
N ARG A 177 16.67 10.24 -21.49
CA ARG A 177 16.06 9.13 -20.75
C ARG A 177 14.75 9.57 -20.12
N ASN A 178 13.73 8.72 -20.22
CA ASN A 178 12.44 8.95 -19.60
C ASN A 178 12.43 8.39 -18.16
N TYR A 179 12.01 9.21 -17.23
CA TYR A 179 11.82 8.87 -15.82
C TYR A 179 10.35 8.94 -15.46
N LYS A 180 9.81 7.86 -14.91
CA LYS A 180 8.45 7.84 -14.37
C LYS A 180 8.46 8.31 -12.92
N PHE A 181 7.43 9.03 -12.53
CA PHE A 181 7.29 9.49 -11.15
C PHE A 181 5.86 9.39 -10.64
N ARG A 182 5.75 9.34 -9.33
CA ARG A 182 4.48 9.39 -8.60
C ARG A 182 4.60 10.42 -7.51
N THR A 183 3.62 11.33 -7.45
CA THR A 183 3.62 12.47 -6.53
C THR A 183 2.35 12.54 -5.73
N TRP A 184 2.50 12.86 -4.46
CA TRP A 184 1.42 13.20 -3.54
C TRP A 184 1.59 14.64 -3.09
N LYS A 185 0.47 15.37 -3.05
CA LYS A 185 0.40 16.71 -2.47
C LYS A 185 -0.03 16.60 -1.02
N ILE A 186 0.71 17.23 -0.13
CA ILE A 186 0.33 17.42 1.27
C ILE A 186 -0.42 18.74 1.38
N GLN A 187 -1.55 18.74 2.03
CA GLN A 187 -2.41 19.92 2.16
C GLN A 187 -3.09 19.96 3.53
N ASP A 188 -3.55 21.15 3.92
CA ASP A 188 -4.40 21.29 5.10
C ASP A 188 -5.82 20.84 4.75
N GLY A 189 -6.38 19.98 5.59
CA GLY A 189 -7.71 19.39 5.40
C GLY A 189 -7.76 18.22 4.42
N PHE A 190 -8.95 17.64 4.32
CA PHE A 190 -9.20 16.42 3.52
C PHE A 190 -9.82 16.71 2.16
N CYS A 191 -9.85 17.97 1.73
CA CYS A 191 -10.58 18.36 0.54
C CYS A 191 -9.68 18.75 -0.61
N CYS A 192 -10.14 18.34 -1.76
CA CYS A 192 -10.07 19.02 -3.04
C CYS A 192 -8.94 18.63 -3.96
N GLY A 193 -9.39 18.45 -5.20
CA GLY A 193 -8.56 18.10 -6.32
C GLY A 193 -7.58 19.21 -6.72
N TYR A 194 -6.67 18.81 -7.51
CA TYR A 194 -5.65 19.65 -8.16
C TYR A 194 -6.07 19.98 -9.59
N SER A 195 -5.52 21.06 -10.14
CA SER A 195 -5.73 21.42 -11.54
C SER A 195 -4.65 20.82 -12.43
N THR A 196 -4.99 20.59 -13.70
CA THR A 196 -4.00 20.14 -14.71
C THR A 196 -2.82 21.12 -14.81
N LYS A 197 -3.08 22.42 -14.65
CA LYS A 197 -2.04 23.46 -14.66
C LYS A 197 -1.04 23.30 -13.50
N GLU A 198 -1.53 22.92 -12.32
CA GLU A 198 -0.68 22.65 -11.16
C GLU A 198 0.24 21.45 -11.40
N VAL A 199 -0.27 20.39 -12.01
CA VAL A 199 0.52 19.21 -12.37
C VAL A 199 1.64 19.57 -13.34
N GLU A 200 1.35 20.32 -14.40
CA GLU A 200 2.36 20.72 -15.40
C GLU A 200 3.41 21.67 -14.81
N LYS A 201 2.99 22.60 -13.95
CA LYS A 201 3.92 23.48 -13.23
C LYS A 201 4.85 22.64 -12.36
N TYR A 202 4.28 21.75 -11.54
CA TYR A 202 5.08 20.89 -10.66
C TYR A 202 6.03 19.99 -11.43
N LYS A 203 5.61 19.42 -12.56
CA LYS A 203 6.46 18.60 -13.43
C LYS A 203 7.71 19.35 -13.90
N THR A 204 7.57 20.63 -14.23
CA THR A 204 8.69 21.48 -14.64
C THR A 204 9.65 21.76 -13.49
N GLU A 205 9.12 22.04 -12.30
CA GLU A 205 9.89 22.23 -11.08
C GLU A 205 10.62 20.94 -10.68
N LEU A 206 9.92 19.80 -10.73
CA LEU A 206 10.47 18.49 -10.42
C LEU A 206 11.66 18.14 -11.31
N LYS A 207 11.57 18.40 -12.61
CA LYS A 207 12.68 18.17 -13.54
C LYS A 207 13.91 18.98 -13.15
N THR A 208 13.74 20.24 -12.78
CA THR A 208 14.84 21.11 -12.35
C THR A 208 15.48 20.62 -11.05
N GLU A 209 14.67 20.22 -10.06
CA GLU A 209 15.19 19.68 -8.80
C GLU A 209 15.87 18.32 -9.00
N PHE A 210 15.33 17.45 -9.85
CA PHE A 210 15.96 16.18 -10.22
C PHE A 210 17.37 16.38 -10.78
N GLU A 211 17.55 17.34 -11.71
CA GLU A 211 18.87 17.63 -12.28
C GLU A 211 19.85 18.14 -11.22
N LYS A 212 19.40 18.97 -10.29
CA LYS A 212 20.24 19.43 -9.15
C LYS A 212 20.67 18.26 -8.26
N ILE A 213 19.73 17.40 -7.88
CA ILE A 213 20.03 16.23 -7.03
C ILE A 213 21.00 15.30 -7.75
N LYS A 214 20.82 15.09 -9.05
CA LYS A 214 21.70 14.27 -9.87
C LYS A 214 23.11 14.86 -9.94
N ALA A 215 23.24 16.15 -10.19
CA ALA A 215 24.52 16.85 -10.23
C ALA A 215 25.25 16.79 -8.88
N SER A 216 24.55 17.02 -7.78
CA SER A 216 25.10 16.90 -6.43
C SER A 216 25.63 15.50 -6.12
N ARG A 217 24.88 14.45 -6.50
CA ARG A 217 25.32 13.06 -6.34
C ARG A 217 26.55 12.73 -7.18
N TYR A 218 26.64 13.22 -8.42
CA TYR A 218 27.84 13.03 -9.23
C TYR A 218 29.08 13.67 -8.60
N GLN A 219 28.95 14.87 -8.05
CA GLN A 219 30.07 15.54 -7.35
C GLN A 219 30.51 14.74 -6.11
N CYS A 220 29.56 14.20 -5.34
CA CYS A 220 29.85 13.40 -4.17
C CYS A 220 30.58 12.10 -4.55
N ILE A 221 30.09 11.36 -5.54
CA ILE A 221 30.72 10.11 -6.00
C ILE A 221 32.13 10.39 -6.56
N THR A 222 32.31 11.47 -7.29
CA THR A 222 33.63 11.85 -7.85
C THR A 222 34.62 12.23 -6.74
N ALA A 223 34.16 12.91 -5.68
CA ALA A 223 35.00 13.23 -4.53
C ALA A 223 35.43 11.97 -3.76
N ILE A 224 34.52 11.00 -3.58
CA ILE A 224 34.84 9.73 -2.89
C ILE A 224 35.82 8.89 -3.69
N THR A 225 35.68 8.83 -5.02
CA THR A 225 36.62 8.08 -5.88
C THR A 225 38.00 8.73 -5.97
N ALA A 226 38.09 10.03 -5.78
CA ALA A 226 39.38 10.74 -5.71
C ALA A 226 40.12 10.53 -4.36
N ASP A 227 39.36 10.21 -3.29
CA ASP A 227 39.90 10.02 -1.91
C ASP A 227 39.92 8.52 -1.55
N SER A 228 40.48 7.67 -2.42
CA SER A 228 40.41 6.20 -2.39
C SER A 228 41.14 5.51 -1.24
N THR A 229 41.25 6.15 -0.06
CA THR A 229 41.90 5.58 1.15
C THR A 229 40.90 5.17 2.25
N THR A 230 39.59 5.38 2.12
CA THR A 230 38.63 5.00 3.18
C THR A 230 37.40 4.31 2.57
N SER A 231 37.30 3.00 2.79
CA SER A 231 36.31 2.09 2.19
C SER A 231 34.92 2.04 2.85
N GLU A 232 34.54 2.98 3.70
CA GLU A 232 33.30 2.88 4.50
C GLU A 232 32.25 4.00 4.29
N SER A 233 32.46 4.97 3.39
CA SER A 233 31.58 6.15 3.32
C SER A 233 30.66 6.27 2.11
N THR A 234 30.48 5.23 1.30
CA THR A 234 29.70 5.30 0.03
C THR A 234 28.18 5.39 0.19
N TRP A 235 27.65 5.33 1.42
CA TRP A 235 26.21 5.24 1.65
C TRP A 235 25.49 6.56 2.00
N ASN A 236 26.23 7.65 2.19
CA ASN A 236 25.68 8.95 2.60
C ASN A 236 25.58 9.99 1.47
N CYS A 237 25.80 9.59 0.24
CA CYS A 237 25.57 10.41 -0.95
C CYS A 237 24.22 10.06 -1.59
#